data_558b619faed014f81e39e7be664ffabd
#
_entry.id   558b619faed014f81e39e7be664ffabd
#
_cell.length_a   1.000
_cell.length_b   1.000
_cell.length_c   1.000
_cell.angle_alpha   90.00
_cell.angle_beta   90.00
_cell.angle_gamma   90.00
#
_symmetry.space_group_name_H-M   'P 1'
#
loop_
_entity.id
_entity.type
_entity.pdbx_description
1 polymer ?
#
loop_
_entity_poly.entity_id
_entity_poly.type
_entity_poly.pdbx_seq_one_letter_code
_entity_poly.pdbx_strand_id
1 'polypeptide(L)'
;MSGNATIRWLAVPILVALARVVTTGQAAAPATIWAAPPDETLCEDYALRVNGQPVPVYSCRVSAVPFNQVWPGYQRPIDQTEIAGFAHWGMSGPVSVEVTSKRSFTNVVVRPGAREVRPAVNGRIIRFALTKAGQVTVELDGPHHALHLFADPPEADVPSGEGAGVRYFGPGVHRPGKIQLKSGETLYVAGGAVVYTAVEARGASGVRILGRGIIDTSEYERDQGGGCIRLTDCSDVKIEGVILRDPDVWCLSAFGCRNVEIANVKLVGLWRYNADGIDICNSQDVIIRNSFVRAFDDAIVLKGLNWGRGGFNESPVRNVRVHDLVIWCDWGRALEIGAETSAPEIADVQFQDCDIIRTTHIAMDIQCGDRALVRDIRYEKIRVETDDACPTPRMQESRDERYVAAPQDQYVPNLLVIVISRNPYSKDAERGNVRDVTYANVSATGRRTPRSFFNGLDVQHTVQGITIDNLRLNGKPANTAAEANLSVGQYVNGVRFGSAAK
;
A
#
# COMPACT_ATOMS: atom_id res chain seq x y z
N MET A 1 -16.00 70.17 45.32
CA MET A 1 -14.59 69.67 45.48
C MET A 1 -14.41 68.45 44.58
N SER A 2 -13.79 68.65 43.45
CA SER A 2 -13.60 67.72 42.37
C SER A 2 -12.31 66.90 42.61
N GLY A 3 -12.48 65.60 42.56
CA GLY A 3 -11.30 64.69 42.61
C GLY A 3 -11.15 63.89 41.27
N ASN A 4 -10.24 64.35 40.42
CA ASN A 4 -9.91 63.72 39.21
C ASN A 4 -8.99 62.45 39.49
N ALA A 5 -9.46 61.28 39.14
CA ALA A 5 -8.65 60.06 39.16
C ALA A 5 -8.04 59.82 37.76
N THR A 6 -6.72 59.99 37.71
CA THR A 6 -5.89 59.73 36.52
C THR A 6 -5.55 58.28 36.43
N ILE A 7 -6.06 57.57 35.40
CA ILE A 7 -5.70 56.17 35.11
C ILE A 7 -4.39 56.16 34.34
N ARG A 8 -3.34 55.63 34.96
CA ARG A 8 -2.04 55.33 34.30
C ARG A 8 -2.12 53.98 33.63
N TRP A 9 -1.99 53.96 32.31
CA TRP A 9 -1.78 52.74 31.54
C TRP A 9 -0.29 52.31 31.67
N LEU A 10 -0.08 51.13 32.26
CA LEU A 10 1.21 50.47 32.26
C LEU A 10 1.34 49.71 30.92
N ALA A 11 2.25 50.16 30.06
CA ALA A 11 2.64 49.44 28.87
C ALA A 11 3.56 48.28 29.29
N VAL A 12 3.11 47.03 29.07
CA VAL A 12 3.90 45.83 29.22
C VAL A 12 4.66 45.61 27.90
N PRO A 13 5.98 45.58 27.88
CA PRO A 13 6.71 45.26 26.66
C PRO A 13 6.56 43.78 26.34
N ILE A 14 5.95 43.43 25.19
CA ILE A 14 5.97 42.10 24.64
C ILE A 14 7.38 41.85 24.16
N LEU A 15 8.13 41.02 24.90
CA LEU A 15 9.41 40.47 24.47
C LEU A 15 9.12 39.39 23.41
N VAL A 16 9.29 39.74 22.15
CA VAL A 16 9.34 38.74 21.07
C VAL A 16 10.68 38.01 21.17
N ALA A 17 10.67 36.86 21.79
CA ALA A 17 11.81 35.96 21.79
C ALA A 17 11.99 35.39 20.38
N LEU A 18 12.87 35.99 19.59
CA LEU A 18 13.40 35.37 18.38
C LEU A 18 14.23 34.15 18.80
N ALA A 19 13.60 32.97 18.71
CA ALA A 19 14.31 31.71 18.80
C ALA A 19 15.31 31.65 17.63
N ARG A 20 16.57 31.97 17.88
CA ARG A 20 17.68 31.62 16.99
C ARG A 20 17.72 30.09 16.92
N VAL A 21 17.29 29.52 15.80
CA VAL A 21 17.63 28.14 15.45
C VAL A 21 19.14 28.11 15.27
N VAL A 22 19.86 27.70 16.31
CA VAL A 22 21.26 27.33 16.20
C VAL A 22 21.33 26.06 15.37
N THR A 23 21.49 26.22 14.07
CA THR A 23 21.93 25.13 13.20
C THR A 23 23.38 24.82 13.55
N THR A 24 23.61 23.91 14.49
CA THR A 24 24.90 23.22 14.57
C THR A 24 25.06 22.52 13.23
N GLY A 25 26.07 22.94 12.47
CA GLY A 25 26.39 22.42 11.15
C GLY A 25 26.81 20.93 11.21
N GLN A 26 25.87 20.07 11.46
CA GLN A 26 26.04 18.65 11.22
C GLN A 26 25.99 18.48 9.71
N ALA A 27 27.10 18.04 9.09
CA ALA A 27 27.13 17.76 7.66
C ALA A 27 25.92 16.89 7.33
N ALA A 28 25.12 17.30 6.35
CA ALA A 28 23.95 16.53 5.92
C ALA A 28 24.40 15.10 5.58
N ALA A 29 23.71 14.11 6.11
CA ALA A 29 24.03 12.72 5.83
C ALA A 29 24.02 12.47 4.31
N PRO A 30 24.94 11.69 3.76
CA PRO A 30 25.01 11.48 2.32
C PRO A 30 23.71 10.87 1.82
N ALA A 31 23.11 11.49 0.81
CA ALA A 31 22.03 10.93 0.02
C ALA A 31 22.61 10.34 -1.27
N THR A 32 22.23 9.12 -1.60
CA THR A 32 22.59 8.50 -2.88
C THR A 32 21.51 8.82 -3.90
N ILE A 33 21.86 9.60 -4.91
CA ILE A 33 20.93 9.98 -5.99
C ILE A 33 21.28 9.17 -7.24
N TRP A 34 20.30 8.49 -7.80
CA TRP A 34 20.43 7.78 -9.07
C TRP A 34 19.85 8.66 -10.18
N ALA A 35 20.64 8.90 -11.21
CA ALA A 35 20.18 9.63 -12.39
C ALA A 35 19.14 8.79 -13.15
N ALA A 36 18.10 9.45 -13.66
CA ALA A 36 17.18 8.78 -14.58
C ALA A 36 17.86 8.53 -15.94
N PRO A 37 17.54 7.43 -16.62
CA PRO A 37 17.97 7.21 -17.99
C PRO A 37 17.47 8.34 -18.91
N PRO A 38 18.24 8.74 -19.95
CA PRO A 38 17.85 9.81 -20.87
C PRO A 38 16.51 9.58 -21.58
N ASP A 39 16.19 8.32 -21.87
CA ASP A 39 14.98 7.93 -22.61
C ASP A 39 13.76 7.68 -21.71
N GLU A 40 13.89 7.93 -20.39
CA GLU A 40 12.79 7.74 -19.45
C GLU A 40 11.90 8.99 -19.36
N THR A 41 10.59 8.77 -19.37
CA THR A 41 9.61 9.86 -19.24
C THR A 41 9.46 10.29 -17.80
N LEU A 42 9.86 11.51 -17.49
CA LEU A 42 9.76 12.09 -16.16
C LEU A 42 8.43 12.82 -15.94
N CYS A 43 8.02 12.89 -14.68
CA CYS A 43 6.87 13.67 -14.26
C CYS A 43 7.19 15.15 -14.29
N GLU A 44 6.39 15.91 -15.02
CA GLU A 44 6.61 17.35 -15.16
C GLU A 44 5.95 18.20 -14.07
N ASP A 45 5.07 17.63 -13.26
CA ASP A 45 4.32 18.36 -12.22
C ASP A 45 5.19 18.86 -11.08
N TYR A 46 6.34 18.22 -10.87
CA TYR A 46 7.20 18.46 -9.71
C TYR A 46 8.68 18.56 -10.08
N ALA A 47 9.41 19.40 -9.33
CA ALA A 47 10.85 19.32 -9.21
C ALA A 47 11.20 18.97 -7.76
N LEU A 48 12.16 18.06 -7.57
CA LEU A 48 12.57 17.57 -6.25
C LEU A 48 14.06 17.82 -6.01
N ARG A 49 14.40 18.23 -4.79
CA ARG A 49 15.77 18.29 -4.30
C ARG A 49 15.87 17.60 -2.94
N VAL A 50 16.93 16.83 -2.77
CA VAL A 50 17.30 16.23 -1.48
C VAL A 50 18.68 16.72 -1.11
N ASN A 51 18.83 17.33 0.06
CA ASN A 51 20.06 18.03 0.48
C ASN A 51 20.58 19.01 -0.59
N GLY A 52 19.70 19.68 -1.31
CA GLY A 52 20.01 20.60 -2.41
C GLY A 52 20.35 19.94 -3.75
N GLN A 53 20.53 18.61 -3.80
CA GLN A 53 20.80 17.88 -5.04
C GLN A 53 19.49 17.55 -5.77
N PRO A 54 19.41 17.74 -7.10
CA PRO A 54 18.21 17.39 -7.86
C PRO A 54 18.01 15.87 -7.89
N VAL A 55 16.77 15.44 -7.72
CA VAL A 55 16.34 14.02 -7.76
C VAL A 55 15.33 13.87 -8.89
N PRO A 56 15.48 12.88 -9.78
CA PRO A 56 14.50 12.62 -10.82
C PRO A 56 13.12 12.29 -10.24
N VAL A 57 12.08 12.86 -10.81
CA VAL A 57 10.69 12.50 -10.51
C VAL A 57 10.15 11.72 -11.69
N TYR A 58 9.94 10.43 -11.49
CA TYR A 58 9.37 9.54 -12.50
C TYR A 58 7.85 9.67 -12.57
N SER A 59 7.28 9.28 -13.69
CA SER A 59 5.82 9.21 -13.89
C SER A 59 5.30 7.80 -13.66
N CYS A 60 4.11 7.69 -13.09
CA CYS A 60 3.30 6.49 -13.14
C CYS A 60 1.84 6.85 -13.40
N ARG A 61 1.15 5.98 -14.14
CA ARG A 61 -0.27 6.13 -14.42
C ARG A 61 -1.08 5.50 -13.31
N VAL A 62 -2.11 6.19 -12.85
CA VAL A 62 -2.99 5.71 -11.77
C VAL A 62 -4.44 5.93 -12.15
N SER A 63 -5.36 5.28 -11.45
CA SER A 63 -6.79 5.56 -11.60
C SER A 63 -7.11 6.95 -11.08
N ALA A 64 -7.80 7.76 -11.87
CA ALA A 64 -8.27 9.08 -11.44
C ALA A 64 -9.58 9.00 -10.65
N VAL A 65 -10.34 7.90 -10.80
CA VAL A 65 -11.66 7.72 -10.18
C VAL A 65 -11.88 6.26 -9.80
N PRO A 66 -12.66 5.97 -8.75
CA PRO A 66 -12.96 4.61 -8.32
C PRO A 66 -14.05 3.97 -9.18
N PHE A 67 -13.77 3.84 -10.46
CA PHE A 67 -14.66 3.31 -11.47
C PHE A 67 -14.07 2.04 -12.04
N ASN A 68 -14.79 0.92 -12.03
CA ASN A 68 -14.29 -0.37 -12.48
C ASN A 68 -15.30 -1.14 -13.32
N GLN A 69 -14.82 -1.85 -14.31
CA GLN A 69 -15.57 -2.87 -15.06
C GLN A 69 -14.61 -3.79 -15.81
N VAL A 70 -15.15 -4.87 -16.37
CA VAL A 70 -14.44 -5.71 -17.31
C VAL A 70 -14.52 -5.06 -18.70
N TRP A 71 -13.57 -4.16 -19.02
CA TRP A 71 -13.50 -3.55 -20.34
C TRP A 71 -13.02 -4.53 -21.40
N PRO A 72 -13.35 -4.31 -22.69
CA PRO A 72 -12.75 -5.09 -23.77
C PRO A 72 -11.22 -5.06 -23.70
N GLY A 73 -10.58 -6.23 -23.74
CA GLY A 73 -9.14 -6.36 -23.52
C GLY A 73 -8.68 -6.02 -22.11
N TYR A 74 -9.58 -5.88 -21.17
CA TYR A 74 -9.31 -5.52 -19.76
C TYR A 74 -8.52 -4.22 -19.60
N GLN A 75 -8.61 -3.31 -20.57
CA GLN A 75 -7.91 -2.03 -20.54
C GLN A 75 -8.85 -0.91 -20.08
N ARG A 76 -8.47 -0.25 -18.99
CA ARG A 76 -9.17 0.97 -18.55
C ARG A 76 -9.01 2.08 -19.59
N PRO A 77 -10.07 2.84 -19.91
CA PRO A 77 -9.95 4.02 -20.75
C PRO A 77 -8.96 5.04 -20.17
N ILE A 78 -8.06 5.55 -21.01
CA ILE A 78 -7.00 6.48 -20.60
C ILE A 78 -7.54 7.75 -19.96
N ASP A 79 -8.69 8.24 -20.41
CA ASP A 79 -9.37 9.41 -19.87
C ASP A 79 -9.96 9.22 -18.46
N GLN A 80 -9.93 8.02 -17.92
CA GLN A 80 -10.26 7.70 -16.54
C GLN A 80 -9.00 7.57 -15.67
N THR A 81 -7.86 7.97 -16.16
CA THR A 81 -6.57 7.87 -15.48
C THR A 81 -5.92 9.24 -15.33
N GLU A 82 -4.94 9.32 -14.47
CA GLU A 82 -4.08 10.48 -14.31
C GLU A 82 -2.62 10.07 -14.11
N ILE A 83 -1.72 11.03 -14.16
CA ILE A 83 -0.31 10.82 -13.85
C ILE A 83 -0.06 11.23 -12.41
N ALA A 84 0.57 10.34 -11.65
CA ALA A 84 1.20 10.63 -10.37
C ALA A 84 2.72 10.64 -10.52
N GLY A 85 3.39 11.41 -9.67
CA GLY A 85 4.85 11.43 -9.62
C GLY A 85 5.38 10.45 -8.56
N PHE A 86 6.56 9.88 -8.79
CA PHE A 86 7.30 9.21 -7.74
C PHE A 86 8.81 9.47 -7.87
N ALA A 87 9.51 9.46 -6.74
CA ALA A 87 10.95 9.63 -6.71
C ALA A 87 11.56 8.75 -5.62
N HIS A 88 12.81 8.32 -5.83
CA HIS A 88 13.54 7.52 -4.86
C HIS A 88 15.00 7.94 -4.73
N TRP A 89 15.54 7.73 -3.56
CA TRP A 89 16.96 7.99 -3.24
C TRP A 89 17.40 7.17 -2.04
N GLY A 90 18.69 6.89 -1.93
CA GLY A 90 19.27 6.27 -0.75
C GLY A 90 19.54 7.30 0.35
N MET A 91 19.34 6.95 1.62
CA MET A 91 19.73 7.78 2.75
C MET A 91 20.28 6.95 3.91
N SER A 92 21.33 7.44 4.55
CA SER A 92 21.94 6.83 5.74
C SER A 92 21.75 7.65 7.03
N GLY A 93 21.06 8.77 6.95
CA GLY A 93 20.74 9.68 8.05
C GLY A 93 19.77 10.77 7.61
N PRO A 94 19.46 11.77 8.45
CA PRO A 94 18.49 12.80 8.15
C PRO A 94 18.80 13.58 6.87
N VAL A 95 17.77 13.87 6.08
CA VAL A 95 17.85 14.65 4.84
C VAL A 95 16.85 15.79 4.82
N SER A 96 17.20 16.89 4.15
CA SER A 96 16.24 17.94 3.78
C SER A 96 15.63 17.63 2.42
N VAL A 97 14.31 17.79 2.32
CA VAL A 97 13.54 17.58 1.09
C VAL A 97 12.91 18.90 0.67
N GLU A 98 13.09 19.28 -0.59
CA GLU A 98 12.45 20.43 -1.20
C GLU A 98 11.68 19.97 -2.43
N VAL A 99 10.37 20.16 -2.42
CA VAL A 99 9.47 19.89 -3.54
C VAL A 99 9.02 21.23 -4.11
N THR A 100 9.16 21.44 -5.40
CA THR A 100 8.57 22.57 -6.12
C THR A 100 7.47 22.08 -7.03
N SER A 101 6.23 22.52 -6.80
CA SER A 101 5.09 22.19 -7.66
C SER A 101 5.01 23.15 -8.85
N LYS A 102 4.71 22.63 -10.04
CA LYS A 102 4.35 23.48 -11.19
C LYS A 102 2.96 24.06 -11.06
N ARG A 103 2.06 23.43 -10.33
CA ARG A 103 0.69 23.90 -10.08
C ARG A 103 0.64 24.73 -8.80
N SER A 104 -0.27 25.71 -8.77
CA SER A 104 -0.63 26.40 -7.53
C SER A 104 -1.49 25.47 -6.67
N PHE A 105 -1.40 25.61 -5.37
CA PHE A 105 -2.19 24.84 -4.39
C PHE A 105 -2.49 25.72 -3.17
N THR A 106 -3.49 25.31 -2.41
CA THR A 106 -3.92 25.99 -1.17
C THR A 106 -3.61 25.16 0.07
N ASN A 107 -3.59 23.84 -0.07
CA ASN A 107 -3.34 22.91 1.03
C ASN A 107 -2.29 21.88 0.63
N VAL A 108 -1.46 21.50 1.60
CA VAL A 108 -0.48 20.42 1.45
C VAL A 108 -0.60 19.45 2.62
N VAL A 109 -0.65 18.16 2.30
CA VAL A 109 -0.64 17.08 3.27
C VAL A 109 0.52 16.14 2.95
N VAL A 110 1.26 15.73 3.96
CA VAL A 110 2.29 14.69 3.84
C VAL A 110 1.83 13.48 4.64
N ARG A 111 1.63 12.34 3.94
CA ARG A 111 1.17 11.09 4.55
C ARG A 111 2.29 10.05 4.58
N PRO A 112 2.28 9.09 5.51
CA PRO A 112 1.31 8.93 6.60
C PRO A 112 1.46 10.01 7.66
N GLY A 113 0.35 10.41 8.29
CA GLY A 113 0.33 11.36 9.42
C GLY A 113 1.16 10.86 10.61
N ALA A 114 1.28 9.55 10.78
CA ALA A 114 2.12 8.91 11.80
C ALA A 114 3.63 9.21 11.65
N ARG A 115 4.08 9.68 10.48
CA ARG A 115 5.46 10.15 10.28
C ARG A 115 5.72 11.54 10.87
N GLU A 116 4.67 12.26 11.24
CA GLU A 116 4.72 13.61 11.82
C GLU A 116 5.54 14.62 10.98
N VAL A 117 5.59 14.43 9.67
CA VAL A 117 6.27 15.32 8.75
C VAL A 117 5.49 16.64 8.66
N ARG A 118 6.15 17.75 9.03
CA ARG A 118 5.56 19.09 9.01
C ARG A 118 6.16 19.91 7.87
N PRO A 119 5.43 20.08 6.77
CA PRO A 119 5.92 20.87 5.65
C PRO A 119 5.87 22.38 5.95
N ALA A 120 6.96 23.08 5.59
CA ALA A 120 6.98 24.54 5.50
C ALA A 120 6.73 24.94 4.03
N VAL A 121 5.78 25.84 3.80
CA VAL A 121 5.34 26.24 2.45
C VAL A 121 5.73 27.69 2.19
N ASN A 122 6.33 27.95 1.02
CA ASN A 122 6.59 29.30 0.51
C ASN A 122 6.23 29.34 -0.99
N GLY A 123 5.09 29.90 -1.31
CA GLY A 123 4.54 29.89 -2.67
C GLY A 123 4.31 28.45 -3.15
N ARG A 124 5.03 28.03 -4.19
CA ARG A 124 4.95 26.66 -4.73
C ARG A 124 6.05 25.73 -4.22
N ILE A 125 6.82 26.18 -3.23
CA ILE A 125 7.93 25.41 -2.65
C ILE A 125 7.51 24.85 -1.30
N ILE A 126 7.69 23.54 -1.13
CA ILE A 126 7.37 22.77 0.07
C ILE A 126 8.68 22.19 0.62
N ARG A 127 9.00 22.44 1.88
CA ARG A 127 10.22 21.97 2.52
C ARG A 127 9.91 21.20 3.79
N PHE A 128 10.57 20.08 3.95
CA PHE A 128 10.50 19.27 5.18
C PHE A 128 11.77 18.45 5.36
N ALA A 129 11.90 17.82 6.52
CA ALA A 129 12.98 16.88 6.81
C ALA A 129 12.45 15.46 6.93
N LEU A 130 13.21 14.49 6.46
CA LEU A 130 13.04 13.09 6.77
C LEU A 130 14.19 12.65 7.67
N THR A 131 13.85 12.12 8.84
CA THR A 131 14.85 11.71 9.86
C THR A 131 15.29 10.26 9.71
N LYS A 132 14.50 9.45 9.03
CA LYS A 132 14.75 8.02 8.76
C LYS A 132 14.21 7.62 7.40
N ALA A 133 14.77 6.56 6.85
CA ALA A 133 14.29 5.92 5.63
C ALA A 133 12.80 5.52 5.74
N GLY A 134 12.11 5.46 4.61
CA GLY A 134 10.71 5.07 4.49
C GLY A 134 9.98 5.83 3.40
N GLN A 135 8.69 5.60 3.30
CA GLN A 135 7.86 6.10 2.22
C GLN A 135 6.94 7.20 2.75
N VAL A 136 6.81 8.27 1.99
CA VAL A 136 5.83 9.34 2.24
C VAL A 136 5.18 9.77 0.94
N THR A 137 3.98 10.33 1.04
CA THR A 137 3.24 10.88 -0.11
C THR A 137 2.91 12.34 0.16
N VAL A 138 3.18 13.21 -0.80
CA VAL A 138 2.80 14.62 -0.78
C VAL A 138 1.54 14.78 -1.62
N GLU A 139 0.49 15.30 -1.03
CA GLU A 139 -0.79 15.61 -1.67
C GLU A 139 -1.03 17.12 -1.66
N LEU A 140 -1.43 17.66 -2.81
CA LEU A 140 -1.73 19.09 -3.00
C LEU A 140 -3.20 19.24 -3.34
N ASP A 141 -3.99 19.82 -2.43
CA ASP A 141 -5.44 20.01 -2.55
C ASP A 141 -6.24 18.71 -2.73
N GLY A 142 -5.69 17.57 -2.31
CA GLY A 142 -6.33 16.24 -2.37
C GLY A 142 -5.48 15.16 -3.04
N PRO A 143 -6.10 14.02 -3.42
CA PRO A 143 -5.39 12.82 -3.86
C PRO A 143 -4.82 12.87 -5.27
N HIS A 144 -5.31 13.81 -6.08
CA HIS A 144 -4.97 13.85 -7.50
C HIS A 144 -3.55 14.34 -7.75
N HIS A 145 -2.88 13.70 -8.71
CA HIS A 145 -1.49 14.02 -9.07
C HIS A 145 -0.53 13.97 -7.88
N ALA A 146 -0.72 13.03 -6.98
CA ALA A 146 0.11 12.87 -5.80
C ALA A 146 1.60 12.63 -6.15
N LEU A 147 2.49 12.99 -5.22
CA LEU A 147 3.91 12.71 -5.33
C LEU A 147 4.34 11.71 -4.25
N HIS A 148 4.73 10.50 -4.67
CA HIS A 148 5.26 9.47 -3.78
C HIS A 148 6.77 9.59 -3.66
N LEU A 149 7.28 9.58 -2.44
CA LEU A 149 8.69 9.77 -2.13
C LEU A 149 9.23 8.56 -1.36
N PHE A 150 10.24 7.92 -1.90
CA PHE A 150 10.83 6.70 -1.36
C PHE A 150 12.28 6.96 -0.94
N ALA A 151 12.48 7.12 0.37
CA ALA A 151 13.78 7.25 0.96
C ALA A 151 14.28 5.87 1.39
N ASP A 152 15.21 5.31 0.64
CA ASP A 152 15.67 3.94 0.82
C ASP A 152 16.80 3.83 1.84
N PRO A 153 16.83 2.79 2.67
CA PRO A 153 18.02 2.47 3.46
C PRO A 153 19.17 2.03 2.54
N PRO A 154 20.44 2.09 3.02
CA PRO A 154 21.57 1.52 2.28
C PRO A 154 21.32 0.06 1.89
N GLU A 155 21.81 -0.33 0.72
CA GLU A 155 21.75 -1.71 0.26
C GLU A 155 22.79 -2.57 0.98
N ALA A 156 22.39 -3.78 1.41
CA ALA A 156 23.29 -4.70 2.09
C ALA A 156 24.01 -5.65 1.11
N ASP A 157 23.31 -6.07 0.07
CA ASP A 157 23.73 -7.17 -0.83
C ASP A 157 23.84 -6.67 -2.29
N VAL A 158 24.86 -5.87 -2.58
CA VAL A 158 25.09 -5.35 -3.94
C VAL A 158 26.07 -6.26 -4.68
N PRO A 159 25.66 -6.96 -5.75
CA PRO A 159 26.60 -7.70 -6.59
C PRO A 159 27.62 -6.77 -7.25
N SER A 160 28.84 -7.23 -7.44
CA SER A 160 29.90 -6.48 -8.11
C SER A 160 29.68 -6.29 -9.61
N GLY A 161 28.67 -6.95 -10.18
CA GLY A 161 28.34 -6.93 -11.59
C GLY A 161 27.73 -8.26 -12.06
N GLU A 162 27.69 -8.45 -13.37
CA GLU A 162 27.24 -9.69 -13.98
C GLU A 162 28.22 -10.84 -13.68
N GLY A 163 27.69 -12.03 -13.41
CA GLY A 163 28.49 -13.20 -13.02
C GLY A 163 27.69 -14.48 -13.04
N ALA A 164 28.31 -15.57 -12.64
CA ALA A 164 27.65 -16.89 -12.58
C ALA A 164 26.41 -16.80 -11.65
N GLY A 165 25.21 -17.04 -12.21
CA GLY A 165 23.95 -16.96 -11.49
C GLY A 165 23.45 -15.54 -11.17
N VAL A 166 24.11 -14.49 -11.66
CA VAL A 166 23.68 -13.09 -11.47
C VAL A 166 23.37 -12.46 -12.82
N ARG A 167 22.13 -12.03 -12.99
CA ARG A 167 21.68 -11.15 -14.08
C ARG A 167 21.68 -9.72 -13.57
N TYR A 168 22.61 -8.91 -14.05
CA TYR A 168 22.83 -7.55 -13.59
C TYR A 168 22.38 -6.53 -14.63
N PHE A 169 21.44 -5.64 -14.26
CA PHE A 169 21.06 -4.50 -15.06
C PHE A 169 21.59 -3.22 -14.41
N GLY A 170 22.60 -2.61 -15.01
CA GLY A 170 23.14 -1.31 -14.61
C GLY A 170 22.22 -0.15 -15.00
N PRO A 171 22.59 1.11 -14.62
CA PRO A 171 21.81 2.29 -15.00
C PRO A 171 21.56 2.35 -16.51
N GLY A 172 20.34 2.71 -16.89
CA GLY A 172 19.90 2.75 -18.30
C GLY A 172 18.55 2.10 -18.53
N VAL A 173 18.07 2.12 -19.78
CA VAL A 173 16.85 1.43 -20.20
C VAL A 173 17.19 0.09 -20.82
N HIS A 174 16.55 -0.97 -20.33
CA HIS A 174 16.77 -2.34 -20.77
C HIS A 174 15.47 -3.01 -21.23
N ARG A 175 15.53 -3.83 -22.29
CA ARG A 175 14.40 -4.61 -22.85
C ARG A 175 14.82 -6.06 -23.14
N PRO A 176 15.07 -6.86 -22.08
CA PRO A 176 15.58 -8.24 -22.25
C PRO A 176 14.52 -9.25 -22.72
N GLY A 177 13.25 -8.83 -22.88
CA GLY A 177 12.11 -9.74 -22.95
C GLY A 177 11.74 -10.29 -21.57
N LYS A 178 10.91 -11.32 -21.49
CA LYS A 178 10.49 -11.93 -20.23
C LYS A 178 11.64 -12.71 -19.58
N ILE A 179 11.90 -12.43 -18.30
CA ILE A 179 12.99 -13.08 -17.54
C ILE A 179 12.43 -14.29 -16.80
N GLN A 180 13.02 -15.45 -17.06
CA GLN A 180 12.79 -16.69 -16.30
C GLN A 180 13.97 -16.90 -15.36
N LEU A 181 13.70 -16.99 -14.04
CA LEU A 181 14.71 -17.24 -13.02
C LEU A 181 14.70 -18.72 -12.61
N LYS A 182 15.90 -19.29 -12.48
CA LYS A 182 16.13 -20.64 -12.02
C LYS A 182 16.61 -20.65 -10.56
N SER A 183 16.67 -21.83 -9.98
CA SER A 183 17.20 -22.01 -8.62
C SER A 183 18.59 -21.41 -8.45
N GLY A 184 18.77 -20.64 -7.37
CA GLY A 184 20.03 -19.98 -7.03
C GLY A 184 20.34 -18.72 -7.84
N GLU A 185 19.49 -18.33 -8.82
CA GLU A 185 19.75 -17.12 -9.62
C GLU A 185 19.34 -15.84 -8.87
N THR A 186 20.12 -14.81 -9.10
CA THR A 186 19.87 -13.44 -8.65
C THR A 186 19.61 -12.53 -9.84
N LEU A 187 18.50 -11.81 -9.82
CA LEU A 187 18.25 -10.64 -10.65
C LEU A 187 18.58 -9.39 -9.84
N TYR A 188 19.50 -8.59 -10.33
CA TYR A 188 19.83 -7.32 -9.72
C TYR A 188 19.54 -6.17 -10.67
N VAL A 189 18.69 -5.23 -10.22
CA VAL A 189 18.31 -4.04 -10.98
C VAL A 189 18.84 -2.82 -10.24
N ALA A 190 19.94 -2.26 -10.75
CA ALA A 190 20.64 -1.14 -10.09
C ALA A 190 19.80 0.13 -10.04
N GLY A 191 20.05 0.99 -9.06
CA GLY A 191 19.47 2.35 -9.05
C GLY A 191 19.79 3.09 -10.36
N GLY A 192 18.77 3.72 -10.97
CA GLY A 192 18.87 4.35 -12.29
C GLY A 192 18.69 3.39 -13.47
N ALA A 193 18.43 2.10 -13.24
CA ALA A 193 17.99 1.17 -14.27
C ALA A 193 16.46 1.15 -14.37
N VAL A 194 15.95 1.11 -15.61
CA VAL A 194 14.56 0.82 -15.92
C VAL A 194 14.54 -0.39 -16.85
N VAL A 195 13.96 -1.48 -16.38
CA VAL A 195 13.93 -2.76 -17.10
C VAL A 195 12.48 -3.06 -17.50
N TYR A 196 12.19 -2.95 -18.78
CA TYR A 196 10.88 -3.30 -19.36
C TYR A 196 10.82 -4.83 -19.52
N THR A 197 10.30 -5.49 -18.50
CA THR A 197 10.27 -6.96 -18.41
C THR A 197 9.25 -7.44 -17.39
N ALA A 198 8.75 -8.64 -17.61
CA ALA A 198 8.10 -9.44 -16.58
C ALA A 198 9.08 -10.50 -16.07
N VAL A 199 9.05 -10.78 -14.78
CA VAL A 199 9.94 -11.75 -14.12
C VAL A 199 9.12 -12.93 -13.63
N GLU A 200 9.52 -14.13 -14.00
CA GLU A 200 8.87 -15.36 -13.56
C GLU A 200 9.89 -16.34 -12.95
N ALA A 201 9.48 -17.04 -11.91
CA ALA A 201 10.17 -18.23 -11.40
C ALA A 201 9.15 -19.33 -11.12
N ARG A 202 9.48 -20.56 -11.50
CA ARG A 202 8.62 -21.72 -11.30
C ARG A 202 9.42 -22.92 -10.80
N GLY A 203 8.97 -23.53 -9.70
CA GLY A 203 9.63 -24.69 -9.09
C GLY A 203 11.07 -24.41 -8.68
N ALA A 204 11.42 -23.15 -8.42
CA ALA A 204 12.78 -22.71 -8.15
C ALA A 204 13.01 -22.45 -6.67
N SER A 205 14.24 -22.65 -6.20
CA SER A 205 14.64 -22.38 -4.82
C SER A 205 15.84 -21.43 -4.78
N GLY A 206 15.90 -20.57 -3.76
CA GLY A 206 17.02 -19.64 -3.55
C GLY A 206 17.07 -18.49 -4.57
N VAL A 207 15.91 -18.09 -5.10
CA VAL A 207 15.80 -16.97 -6.06
C VAL A 207 15.91 -15.65 -5.34
N ARG A 208 16.66 -14.70 -5.90
CA ARG A 208 16.79 -13.34 -5.37
C ARG A 208 16.49 -12.31 -6.45
N ILE A 209 15.65 -11.31 -6.12
CA ILE A 209 15.36 -10.15 -6.98
C ILE A 209 15.66 -8.90 -6.15
N LEU A 210 16.73 -8.22 -6.49
CA LEU A 210 17.33 -7.17 -5.63
C LEU A 210 17.60 -5.89 -6.40
N GLY A 211 17.79 -4.79 -5.67
CA GLY A 211 18.29 -3.53 -6.21
C GLY A 211 17.40 -2.34 -5.89
N ARG A 212 17.63 -1.23 -6.61
CA ARG A 212 16.89 0.03 -6.45
C ARG A 212 16.34 0.55 -7.77
N GLY A 213 16.40 -0.25 -8.83
CA GLY A 213 15.84 0.12 -10.14
C GLY A 213 14.37 -0.23 -10.27
N ILE A 214 13.85 -0.01 -11.46
CA ILE A 214 12.45 -0.15 -11.84
C ILE A 214 12.28 -1.38 -12.74
N ILE A 215 11.35 -2.27 -12.38
CA ILE A 215 10.82 -3.33 -13.24
C ILE A 215 9.46 -2.85 -13.73
N ASP A 216 9.29 -2.76 -15.05
CA ASP A 216 8.12 -2.17 -15.69
C ASP A 216 7.51 -3.14 -16.70
N THR A 217 6.18 -3.33 -16.61
CA THR A 217 5.45 -4.21 -17.55
C THR A 217 4.45 -3.45 -18.42
N SER A 218 4.60 -2.13 -18.56
CA SER A 218 3.71 -1.31 -19.39
C SER A 218 3.67 -1.71 -20.87
N GLU A 219 4.74 -2.34 -21.37
CA GLU A 219 4.84 -2.80 -22.76
C GLU A 219 4.12 -4.15 -23.00
N TYR A 220 3.57 -4.78 -21.96
CA TYR A 220 2.84 -6.05 -22.08
C TYR A 220 1.32 -5.79 -22.13
N GLU A 221 0.66 -6.52 -23.02
CA GLU A 221 -0.79 -6.63 -22.97
C GLU A 221 -1.22 -7.53 -21.80
N ARG A 222 -2.49 -7.46 -21.42
CA ARG A 222 -3.01 -8.24 -20.29
C ARG A 222 -2.64 -9.73 -20.36
N ASP A 223 -2.17 -10.25 -19.23
CA ASP A 223 -1.75 -11.64 -19.03
C ASP A 223 -0.55 -12.10 -19.88
N GLN A 224 0.04 -11.25 -20.68
CA GLN A 224 1.26 -11.58 -21.42
C GLN A 224 2.50 -11.58 -20.52
N GLY A 225 2.61 -10.57 -19.65
CA GLY A 225 3.63 -10.52 -18.60
C GLY A 225 3.32 -11.50 -17.47
N GLY A 226 2.10 -11.48 -17.00
CA GLY A 226 1.65 -12.18 -15.81
C GLY A 226 1.97 -11.41 -14.53
N GLY A 227 2.04 -10.08 -14.63
CA GLY A 227 2.46 -9.13 -13.62
C GLY A 227 3.95 -8.78 -13.70
N CYS A 228 4.42 -7.93 -12.81
CA CYS A 228 5.85 -7.60 -12.74
C CYS A 228 6.69 -8.78 -12.25
N ILE A 229 6.19 -9.50 -11.23
CA ILE A 229 6.87 -10.68 -10.66
C ILE A 229 5.83 -11.78 -10.39
N ARG A 230 6.09 -12.97 -10.92
CA ARG A 230 5.26 -14.15 -10.69
C ARG A 230 6.09 -15.33 -10.21
N LEU A 231 5.77 -15.80 -9.01
CA LEU A 231 6.39 -16.97 -8.38
C LEU A 231 5.38 -18.13 -8.37
N THR A 232 5.78 -19.32 -8.77
CA THR A 232 4.93 -20.51 -8.71
C THR A 232 5.73 -21.68 -8.17
N ASP A 233 5.25 -22.32 -7.10
CA ASP A 233 5.89 -23.47 -6.45
C ASP A 233 7.38 -23.23 -6.11
N CYS A 234 7.70 -22.01 -5.65
CA CYS A 234 9.07 -21.60 -5.30
C CYS A 234 9.31 -21.67 -3.79
N SER A 235 10.58 -21.82 -3.42
CA SER A 235 11.01 -21.74 -2.02
C SER A 235 12.25 -20.87 -1.84
N ASP A 236 12.44 -20.34 -0.62
CA ASP A 236 13.61 -19.55 -0.25
C ASP A 236 13.83 -18.35 -1.18
N VAL A 237 12.78 -17.54 -1.36
CA VAL A 237 12.78 -16.39 -2.28
C VAL A 237 12.98 -15.10 -1.50
N LYS A 238 13.85 -14.23 -2.01
CA LYS A 238 14.03 -12.86 -1.49
C LYS A 238 13.80 -11.83 -2.58
N ILE A 239 12.88 -10.88 -2.34
CA ILE A 239 12.63 -9.72 -3.20
C ILE A 239 12.88 -8.46 -2.36
N GLU A 240 13.85 -7.62 -2.75
CA GLU A 240 14.21 -6.46 -1.94
C GLU A 240 14.55 -5.22 -2.79
N GLY A 241 13.87 -4.12 -2.47
CA GLY A 241 14.28 -2.78 -2.84
C GLY A 241 13.76 -2.26 -4.17
N VAL A 242 13.42 -3.15 -5.10
CA VAL A 242 12.96 -2.79 -6.45
C VAL A 242 11.64 -2.03 -6.45
N ILE A 243 11.46 -1.22 -7.50
CA ILE A 243 10.19 -0.55 -7.81
C ILE A 243 9.50 -1.36 -8.90
N LEU A 244 8.23 -1.73 -8.69
CA LEU A 244 7.40 -2.44 -9.64
C LEU A 244 6.39 -1.45 -10.21
N ARG A 245 6.41 -1.27 -11.54
CA ARG A 245 5.62 -0.23 -12.21
C ARG A 245 4.74 -0.82 -13.31
N ASP A 246 3.51 -0.34 -13.38
CA ASP A 246 2.53 -0.53 -14.47
C ASP A 246 2.31 -2.01 -14.85
N PRO A 247 1.85 -2.85 -13.91
CA PRO A 247 1.62 -4.27 -14.18
C PRO A 247 0.47 -4.46 -15.19
N ASP A 248 0.59 -5.53 -15.99
CA ASP A 248 -0.44 -5.93 -16.94
C ASP A 248 -1.63 -6.65 -16.27
N VAL A 249 -1.44 -7.16 -15.04
CA VAL A 249 -2.43 -7.82 -14.19
C VAL A 249 -1.97 -7.68 -12.72
N TRP A 250 -2.15 -8.63 -11.84
CA TRP A 250 -1.64 -8.69 -10.47
C TRP A 250 -0.13 -8.42 -10.45
N CYS A 251 0.31 -7.43 -9.66
CA CYS A 251 1.67 -6.92 -9.77
C CYS A 251 2.74 -7.91 -9.30
N LEU A 252 2.60 -8.42 -8.07
CA LEU A 252 3.50 -9.41 -7.48
C LEU A 252 2.70 -10.57 -6.92
N SER A 253 2.89 -11.77 -7.45
CA SER A 253 2.10 -12.94 -7.07
C SER A 253 2.98 -14.11 -6.66
N ALA A 254 2.63 -14.77 -5.55
CA ALA A 254 3.26 -15.99 -5.06
C ALA A 254 2.21 -17.11 -4.93
N PHE A 255 2.33 -18.15 -5.75
CA PHE A 255 1.41 -19.29 -5.81
C PHE A 255 2.10 -20.56 -5.29
N GLY A 256 1.58 -21.16 -4.22
CA GLY A 256 2.13 -22.38 -3.66
C GLY A 256 3.57 -22.27 -3.15
N CYS A 257 4.00 -21.07 -2.81
CA CYS A 257 5.37 -20.77 -2.41
C CYS A 257 5.61 -20.99 -0.90
N ARG A 258 6.88 -21.12 -0.53
CA ARG A 258 7.30 -21.28 0.86
C ARG A 258 8.58 -20.50 1.14
N ASN A 259 8.65 -19.91 2.35
CA ASN A 259 9.80 -19.10 2.79
C ASN A 259 10.09 -17.95 1.80
N VAL A 260 9.17 -16.99 1.73
CA VAL A 260 9.25 -15.83 0.83
C VAL A 260 9.40 -14.55 1.64
N GLU A 261 10.45 -13.80 1.39
CA GLU A 261 10.66 -12.46 1.94
C GLU A 261 10.50 -11.39 0.87
N ILE A 262 9.59 -10.44 1.10
CA ILE A 262 9.34 -9.26 0.26
C ILE A 262 9.59 -8.03 1.12
N ALA A 263 10.66 -7.28 0.82
CA ALA A 263 11.11 -6.18 1.66
C ALA A 263 11.40 -4.92 0.86
N ASN A 264 10.97 -3.79 1.38
CA ASN A 264 11.26 -2.47 0.80
C ASN A 264 10.92 -2.35 -0.69
N VAL A 265 9.89 -3.06 -1.17
CA VAL A 265 9.40 -2.93 -2.54
C VAL A 265 8.41 -1.78 -2.66
N LYS A 266 8.32 -1.17 -3.84
CA LYS A 266 7.38 -0.08 -4.11
C LYS A 266 6.57 -0.43 -5.34
N LEU A 267 5.27 -0.55 -5.17
CA LEU A 267 4.33 -0.85 -6.25
C LEU A 267 3.61 0.44 -6.62
N VAL A 268 3.75 0.87 -7.88
CA VAL A 268 3.18 2.10 -8.41
C VAL A 268 2.64 1.92 -9.82
N GLY A 269 1.69 2.76 -10.22
CA GLY A 269 1.16 2.69 -11.58
C GLY A 269 0.19 1.53 -11.81
N LEU A 270 -0.50 1.08 -10.77
CA LEU A 270 -1.50 0.02 -10.84
C LEU A 270 -2.85 0.64 -11.19
N TRP A 271 -3.18 0.73 -12.46
CA TRP A 271 -4.38 1.44 -12.96
C TRP A 271 -5.30 0.56 -13.80
N ARG A 272 -4.81 -0.62 -14.22
CA ARG A 272 -5.55 -1.56 -15.09
C ARG A 272 -6.53 -2.39 -14.26
N TYR A 273 -7.48 -3.03 -14.94
CA TYR A 273 -8.40 -3.98 -14.32
C TYR A 273 -7.64 -5.14 -13.68
N ASN A 274 -8.01 -5.54 -12.46
CA ASN A 274 -7.28 -6.50 -11.62
C ASN A 274 -5.79 -6.16 -11.44
N ALA A 275 -5.45 -4.90 -11.30
CA ALA A 275 -4.11 -4.52 -10.89
C ALA A 275 -4.02 -4.57 -9.36
N ASP A 276 -3.98 -5.79 -8.84
CA ASP A 276 -3.75 -6.09 -7.43
C ASP A 276 -2.27 -5.83 -7.08
N GLY A 277 -1.98 -5.55 -5.84
CA GLY A 277 -0.62 -5.26 -5.38
C GLY A 277 0.20 -6.53 -5.14
N ILE A 278 0.05 -7.15 -3.97
CA ILE A 278 0.79 -8.37 -3.58
C ILE A 278 -0.21 -9.46 -3.23
N ASP A 279 -0.21 -10.52 -4.03
CA ASP A 279 -1.07 -11.69 -3.90
C ASP A 279 -0.30 -12.89 -3.35
N ILE A 280 -0.69 -13.35 -2.17
CA ILE A 280 -0.12 -14.55 -1.53
C ILE A 280 -1.16 -15.66 -1.60
N CYS A 281 -0.96 -16.60 -2.52
CA CYS A 281 -1.91 -17.64 -2.85
C CYS A 281 -1.40 -19.01 -2.41
N ASN A 282 -2.13 -19.72 -1.54
CA ASN A 282 -1.80 -21.08 -1.05
C ASN A 282 -0.32 -21.22 -0.61
N SER A 283 0.25 -20.15 -0.04
CA SER A 283 1.68 -20.04 0.29
C SER A 283 1.89 -19.95 1.80
N GLN A 284 3.08 -20.31 2.26
CA GLN A 284 3.40 -20.40 3.69
C GLN A 284 4.75 -19.75 3.99
N ASP A 285 4.93 -19.34 5.25
CA ASP A 285 6.17 -18.74 5.74
C ASP A 285 6.56 -17.50 4.93
N VAL A 286 5.64 -16.52 4.87
CA VAL A 286 5.79 -15.30 4.06
C VAL A 286 5.96 -14.08 4.94
N ILE A 287 6.95 -13.25 4.63
CA ILE A 287 7.17 -11.95 5.27
C ILE A 287 7.10 -10.84 4.22
N ILE A 288 6.23 -9.85 4.44
CA ILE A 288 6.14 -8.63 3.64
C ILE A 288 6.39 -7.44 4.57
N ARG A 289 7.41 -6.62 4.26
CA ARG A 289 7.78 -5.55 5.18
C ARG A 289 8.35 -4.30 4.52
N ASN A 290 8.25 -3.17 5.22
CA ASN A 290 8.85 -1.87 4.85
C ASN A 290 8.50 -1.41 3.43
N SER A 291 7.31 -1.71 2.94
CA SER A 291 6.96 -1.56 1.53
C SER A 291 5.88 -0.50 1.31
N PHE A 292 5.84 0.03 0.10
CA PHE A 292 4.80 0.93 -0.38
C PHE A 292 3.96 0.23 -1.45
N VAL A 293 2.64 0.29 -1.31
CA VAL A 293 1.73 -0.29 -2.30
C VAL A 293 0.64 0.72 -2.64
N ARG A 294 0.61 1.20 -3.89
CA ARG A 294 -0.54 1.87 -4.46
C ARG A 294 -1.17 0.97 -5.51
N ALA A 295 -2.21 0.25 -5.12
CA ALA A 295 -2.95 -0.67 -5.98
C ALA A 295 -4.24 -0.05 -6.49
N PHE A 296 -4.74 -0.52 -7.65
CA PHE A 296 -6.09 -0.24 -8.10
C PHE A 296 -7.07 -1.23 -7.47
N ASP A 297 -6.82 -2.52 -7.59
CA ASP A 297 -7.58 -3.57 -6.92
C ASP A 297 -6.96 -3.89 -5.55
N ASP A 298 -7.03 -5.09 -5.03
CA ASP A 298 -6.62 -5.43 -3.67
C ASP A 298 -5.13 -5.15 -3.44
N ALA A 299 -4.78 -4.45 -2.37
CA ALA A 299 -3.38 -4.01 -2.20
C ALA A 299 -2.49 -5.11 -1.62
N ILE A 300 -2.88 -5.71 -0.51
CA ILE A 300 -2.24 -6.90 0.08
C ILE A 300 -3.32 -7.92 0.30
N VAL A 301 -3.23 -9.05 -0.37
CA VAL A 301 -4.30 -10.06 -0.32
C VAL A 301 -3.77 -11.48 -0.17
N LEU A 302 -4.45 -12.25 0.68
CA LEU A 302 -4.17 -13.66 0.95
C LEU A 302 -5.32 -14.50 0.38
N LYS A 303 -5.03 -15.36 -0.60
CA LYS A 303 -6.03 -16.12 -1.34
C LYS A 303 -5.80 -17.64 -1.24
N GLY A 304 -6.87 -18.40 -1.17
CA GLY A 304 -6.90 -19.81 -1.47
C GLY A 304 -7.48 -20.01 -2.85
N LEU A 305 -6.68 -20.48 -3.81
CA LEU A 305 -7.10 -20.63 -5.19
C LEU A 305 -7.27 -22.08 -5.59
N ASN A 306 -8.33 -22.36 -6.35
CA ASN A 306 -8.58 -23.64 -7.00
C ASN A 306 -8.76 -23.41 -8.50
N TRP A 307 -7.68 -23.28 -9.23
CA TRP A 307 -7.72 -23.10 -10.68
C TRP A 307 -7.63 -24.43 -11.47
N GLY A 308 -7.66 -25.56 -10.76
CA GLY A 308 -7.62 -26.90 -11.39
C GLY A 308 -6.30 -27.22 -12.09
N ARG A 309 -5.24 -26.42 -11.89
CA ARG A 309 -3.94 -26.61 -12.49
C ARG A 309 -2.84 -26.34 -11.44
N GLY A 310 -1.91 -27.30 -11.29
CA GLY A 310 -0.80 -27.22 -10.34
C GLY A 310 -1.21 -27.67 -8.93
N GLY A 311 -0.38 -28.42 -8.25
CA GLY A 311 -0.70 -29.07 -6.97
C GLY A 311 -0.83 -28.18 -5.75
N PHE A 312 -0.91 -26.84 -5.88
CA PHE A 312 -0.96 -25.93 -4.73
C PHE A 312 -2.35 -25.72 -4.12
N ASN A 313 -3.44 -26.12 -4.82
CA ASN A 313 -4.83 -25.94 -4.35
C ASN A 313 -5.11 -26.49 -2.94
N GLU A 314 -4.41 -27.54 -2.53
CA GLU A 314 -4.55 -28.17 -1.23
C GLU A 314 -3.58 -27.59 -0.18
N SER A 315 -2.72 -26.66 -0.58
CA SER A 315 -1.81 -26.01 0.34
C SER A 315 -2.54 -24.93 1.16
N PRO A 316 -2.31 -24.85 2.47
CA PRO A 316 -2.85 -23.77 3.27
C PRO A 316 -2.11 -22.45 2.99
N VAL A 317 -2.74 -21.35 3.41
CA VAL A 317 -2.04 -20.08 3.64
C VAL A 317 -1.73 -20.01 5.13
N ARG A 318 -0.47 -19.99 5.50
CA ARG A 318 -0.08 -20.06 6.92
C ARG A 318 1.20 -19.32 7.21
N ASN A 319 1.32 -18.81 8.46
CA ASN A 319 2.50 -18.10 8.95
C ASN A 319 2.88 -16.93 8.01
N VAL A 320 1.95 -15.97 7.86
CA VAL A 320 2.15 -14.77 7.06
C VAL A 320 2.31 -13.55 7.97
N ARG A 321 3.39 -12.81 7.79
CA ARG A 321 3.71 -11.62 8.56
C ARG A 321 3.82 -10.42 7.63
N VAL A 322 2.94 -9.45 7.78
CA VAL A 322 2.91 -8.21 6.99
C VAL A 322 3.10 -7.04 7.94
N HIS A 323 4.17 -6.27 7.77
CA HIS A 323 4.42 -5.17 8.70
C HIS A 323 5.15 -3.97 8.10
N ASP A 324 4.96 -2.80 8.71
CA ASP A 324 5.61 -1.54 8.33
C ASP A 324 5.32 -1.12 6.87
N LEU A 325 4.06 -1.24 6.43
CA LEU A 325 3.66 -0.87 5.09
C LEU A 325 2.96 0.50 5.05
N VAL A 326 3.14 1.19 3.93
CA VAL A 326 2.31 2.33 3.53
C VAL A 326 1.43 1.92 2.35
N ILE A 327 0.12 2.00 2.50
CA ILE A 327 -0.85 1.43 1.57
C ILE A 327 -1.81 2.51 1.06
N TRP A 328 -2.00 2.53 -0.25
CA TRP A 328 -3.01 3.30 -0.96
C TRP A 328 -3.77 2.37 -1.90
N CYS A 329 -5.09 2.26 -1.74
CA CYS A 329 -5.94 1.42 -2.58
C CYS A 329 -6.98 2.29 -3.29
N ASP A 330 -6.93 2.32 -4.63
CA ASP A 330 -7.79 3.20 -5.44
C ASP A 330 -9.20 2.62 -5.69
N TRP A 331 -9.38 1.28 -5.58
CA TRP A 331 -10.65 0.61 -5.80
C TRP A 331 -10.91 -0.53 -4.80
N GLY A 332 -10.04 -1.54 -4.72
CA GLY A 332 -10.23 -2.78 -3.98
C GLY A 332 -10.12 -2.63 -2.45
N ARG A 333 -9.43 -3.55 -1.79
CA ARG A 333 -9.25 -3.59 -0.34
C ARG A 333 -7.78 -3.37 0.02
N ALA A 334 -7.54 -2.75 1.15
CA ALA A 334 -6.17 -2.46 1.55
C ALA A 334 -5.44 -3.67 2.14
N LEU A 335 -6.08 -4.36 3.10
CA LEU A 335 -5.59 -5.61 3.70
C LEU A 335 -6.71 -6.64 3.64
N GLU A 336 -6.56 -7.68 2.83
CA GLU A 336 -7.63 -8.63 2.55
C GLU A 336 -7.22 -10.09 2.77
N ILE A 337 -8.17 -10.90 3.23
CA ILE A 337 -8.18 -12.35 3.17
C ILE A 337 -9.38 -12.76 2.32
N GLY A 338 -9.13 -13.30 1.14
CA GLY A 338 -10.18 -13.70 0.18
C GLY A 338 -10.09 -12.90 -1.13
N ALA A 339 -11.20 -12.70 -1.87
CA ALA A 339 -12.51 -13.36 -1.72
C ALA A 339 -12.48 -14.88 -1.98
N GLU A 340 -11.47 -15.37 -2.71
CA GLU A 340 -11.25 -16.79 -2.93
C GLU A 340 -10.53 -17.40 -1.70
N THR A 341 -11.14 -18.41 -1.12
CA THR A 341 -10.61 -19.10 0.06
C THR A 341 -10.63 -20.62 -0.09
N SER A 342 -10.36 -21.11 -1.32
CA SER A 342 -10.27 -22.53 -1.63
C SER A 342 -8.93 -23.11 -1.15
N ALA A 343 -8.83 -23.32 0.14
CA ALA A 343 -7.70 -23.90 0.83
C ALA A 343 -8.20 -24.71 2.05
N PRO A 344 -7.39 -25.60 2.64
CA PRO A 344 -7.73 -26.23 3.91
C PRO A 344 -7.92 -25.21 5.05
N GLU A 345 -7.01 -24.23 5.09
CA GLU A 345 -7.10 -23.12 6.05
C GLU A 345 -6.31 -21.89 5.56
N ILE A 346 -6.69 -20.74 6.10
CA ILE A 346 -5.89 -19.51 6.10
C ILE A 346 -5.67 -19.13 7.57
N ALA A 347 -4.45 -19.31 8.08
CA ALA A 347 -4.22 -19.27 9.51
C ALA A 347 -2.87 -18.66 9.90
N ASP A 348 -2.79 -18.20 11.15
CA ASP A 348 -1.57 -17.58 11.70
C ASP A 348 -1.06 -16.43 10.84
N VAL A 349 -1.93 -15.43 10.65
CA VAL A 349 -1.67 -14.24 9.85
C VAL A 349 -1.60 -13.02 10.76
N GLN A 350 -0.56 -12.22 10.59
CA GLN A 350 -0.42 -10.96 11.29
C GLN A 350 -0.16 -9.81 10.33
N PHE A 351 -1.01 -8.79 10.39
CA PHE A 351 -0.79 -7.47 9.81
C PHE A 351 -0.42 -6.52 10.96
N GLN A 352 0.75 -5.90 10.90
CA GLN A 352 1.27 -5.10 12.00
C GLN A 352 1.88 -3.78 11.52
N ASP A 353 1.63 -2.71 12.26
CA ASP A 353 2.28 -1.41 12.08
C ASP A 353 2.16 -0.85 10.66
N CYS A 354 0.97 -0.96 10.03
CA CYS A 354 0.70 -0.50 8.69
C CYS A 354 -0.08 0.82 8.70
N ASP A 355 0.27 1.69 7.75
CA ASP A 355 -0.41 2.94 7.48
C ASP A 355 -1.23 2.83 6.19
N ILE A 356 -2.55 2.75 6.30
CA ILE A 356 -3.46 2.84 5.16
C ILE A 356 -3.77 4.31 4.96
N ILE A 357 -2.99 4.96 4.09
CA ILE A 357 -3.09 6.40 3.86
C ILE A 357 -4.28 6.79 2.99
N ARG A 358 -4.76 5.85 2.18
CA ARG A 358 -6.02 5.92 1.42
C ARG A 358 -6.56 4.53 1.15
N THR A 359 -7.87 4.40 1.23
CA THR A 359 -8.61 3.23 0.73
C THR A 359 -9.97 3.68 0.24
N THR A 360 -10.48 3.02 -0.77
CA THR A 360 -11.77 3.37 -1.36
C THR A 360 -12.89 2.45 -0.89
N HIS A 361 -12.67 1.15 -0.80
CA HIS A 361 -13.70 0.19 -0.39
C HIS A 361 -13.61 -0.20 1.08
N ILE A 362 -12.59 -0.98 1.45
CA ILE A 362 -12.45 -1.58 2.78
C ILE A 362 -11.00 -1.52 3.22
N ALA A 363 -10.78 -1.16 4.47
CA ALA A 363 -9.44 -1.09 5.03
C ALA A 363 -8.91 -2.48 5.45
N MET A 364 -9.73 -3.25 6.18
CA MET A 364 -9.38 -4.59 6.65
C MET A 364 -10.56 -5.53 6.37
N ASP A 365 -10.35 -6.52 5.51
CA ASP A 365 -11.40 -7.37 4.97
C ASP A 365 -11.09 -8.85 5.13
N ILE A 366 -12.09 -9.63 5.52
CA ILE A 366 -12.08 -11.10 5.48
C ILE A 366 -13.34 -11.53 4.74
N GLN A 367 -13.18 -11.99 3.51
CA GLN A 367 -14.25 -12.58 2.70
C GLN A 367 -14.02 -14.09 2.56
N CYS A 368 -14.68 -14.89 3.39
CA CYS A 368 -14.61 -16.35 3.27
C CYS A 368 -15.60 -16.83 2.20
N GLY A 369 -15.10 -16.93 0.97
CA GLY A 369 -15.89 -17.30 -0.21
C GLY A 369 -15.93 -18.79 -0.52
N ASP A 370 -15.03 -19.59 0.04
CA ASP A 370 -14.87 -21.03 -0.17
C ASP A 370 -14.67 -21.78 1.14
N ARG A 371 -14.10 -22.99 1.11
CA ARG A 371 -14.07 -23.95 2.23
C ARG A 371 -13.09 -23.68 3.36
N ALA A 372 -12.21 -22.66 3.25
CA ALA A 372 -11.14 -22.50 4.23
C ALA A 372 -11.64 -22.24 5.65
N LEU A 373 -10.98 -22.85 6.63
CA LEU A 373 -11.02 -22.37 7.99
C LEU A 373 -10.09 -21.17 8.13
N VAL A 374 -10.66 -19.96 8.20
CA VAL A 374 -9.90 -18.72 8.45
C VAL A 374 -9.78 -18.53 9.96
N ARG A 375 -8.56 -18.55 10.51
CA ARG A 375 -8.36 -18.48 11.96
C ARG A 375 -7.02 -17.88 12.37
N ASP A 376 -6.95 -17.46 13.63
CA ASP A 376 -5.73 -16.91 14.24
C ASP A 376 -5.20 -15.71 13.43
N ILE A 377 -6.09 -14.75 13.15
CA ILE A 377 -5.79 -13.55 12.37
C ILE A 377 -5.63 -12.37 13.32
N ARG A 378 -4.56 -11.60 13.13
CA ARG A 378 -4.28 -10.43 13.95
C ARG A 378 -3.97 -9.20 13.12
N TYR A 379 -4.75 -8.16 13.33
CA TYR A 379 -4.46 -6.80 12.88
C TYR A 379 -4.01 -5.98 14.08
N GLU A 380 -2.78 -5.48 14.06
CA GLU A 380 -2.19 -4.76 15.20
C GLU A 380 -1.54 -3.45 14.77
N LYS A 381 -1.84 -2.36 15.47
CA LYS A 381 -1.31 -1.03 15.16
C LYS A 381 -1.55 -0.61 13.70
N ILE A 382 -2.76 -0.82 13.22
CA ILE A 382 -3.17 -0.36 11.89
C ILE A 382 -3.74 1.05 12.02
N ARG A 383 -3.21 1.96 11.22
CA ARG A 383 -3.64 3.36 11.17
C ARG A 383 -4.29 3.63 9.81
N VAL A 384 -5.53 4.07 9.82
CA VAL A 384 -6.31 4.34 8.61
C VAL A 384 -6.60 5.84 8.54
N GLU A 385 -6.22 6.45 7.43
CA GLU A 385 -6.52 7.84 7.14
C GLU A 385 -7.65 7.92 6.11
N THR A 386 -8.77 8.54 6.49
CA THR A 386 -9.88 8.82 5.58
C THR A 386 -10.07 10.33 5.46
N ASP A 387 -10.51 10.79 4.33
CA ASP A 387 -10.84 12.20 4.12
C ASP A 387 -12.14 12.36 3.32
N ASP A 388 -12.56 13.61 3.12
CA ASP A 388 -13.79 13.94 2.39
C ASP A 388 -13.65 13.74 0.88
N ALA A 389 -12.43 13.51 0.40
CA ALA A 389 -12.13 13.29 -1.01
C ALA A 389 -12.17 11.81 -1.41
N CYS A 390 -12.80 10.94 -0.60
CA CYS A 390 -13.03 9.55 -0.96
C CYS A 390 -14.37 9.41 -1.69
N PRO A 391 -14.37 9.33 -3.02
CA PRO A 391 -15.59 9.17 -3.80
C PRO A 391 -16.14 7.75 -3.67
N THR A 392 -17.46 7.60 -3.84
CA THR A 392 -18.11 6.28 -3.80
C THR A 392 -17.61 5.39 -4.92
N PRO A 393 -17.12 4.18 -4.64
CA PRO A 393 -16.74 3.22 -5.66
C PRO A 393 -17.98 2.76 -6.43
N ARG A 394 -17.85 2.67 -7.75
CA ARG A 394 -18.94 2.24 -8.65
C ARG A 394 -18.43 1.24 -9.68
N MET A 395 -19.29 0.29 -10.05
CA MET A 395 -19.10 -0.47 -11.28
C MET A 395 -19.62 0.38 -12.45
N GLN A 396 -18.82 0.50 -13.48
CA GLN A 396 -19.20 1.18 -14.72
C GLN A 396 -20.11 0.25 -15.54
N GLU A 397 -21.26 0.73 -15.95
CA GLU A 397 -22.26 -0.07 -16.67
C GLU A 397 -22.02 -0.10 -18.20
N SER A 398 -21.40 0.95 -18.73
CA SER A 398 -21.06 1.03 -20.15
C SER A 398 -19.70 1.72 -20.35
N ARG A 399 -19.07 1.49 -21.51
CA ARG A 399 -17.79 2.11 -21.87
C ARG A 399 -17.86 3.65 -21.89
N ASP A 400 -19.00 4.20 -22.27
CA ASP A 400 -19.18 5.64 -22.44
C ASP A 400 -19.62 6.33 -21.14
N GLU A 401 -19.96 5.56 -20.13
CA GLU A 401 -20.32 6.11 -18.84
C GLU A 401 -19.11 6.84 -18.22
N ARG A 402 -19.39 8.02 -17.66
CA ARG A 402 -18.40 8.82 -16.94
C ARG A 402 -18.69 8.77 -15.44
N TYR A 403 -17.63 8.70 -14.66
CA TYR A 403 -17.77 8.85 -13.23
C TYR A 403 -18.24 10.26 -12.88
N VAL A 404 -19.34 10.34 -12.16
CA VAL A 404 -19.83 11.60 -11.59
C VAL A 404 -19.94 11.39 -10.08
N ALA A 405 -19.11 12.10 -9.32
CA ALA A 405 -19.26 12.13 -7.87
C ALA A 405 -20.58 12.80 -7.51
N ALA A 406 -21.36 12.21 -6.62
CA ALA A 406 -22.56 12.86 -6.12
C ALA A 406 -22.14 14.15 -5.39
N PRO A 407 -22.82 15.30 -5.62
CA PRO A 407 -22.44 16.58 -5.00
C PRO A 407 -22.44 16.59 -3.47
N GLN A 408 -23.08 15.60 -2.87
CA GLN A 408 -23.17 15.41 -1.41
C GLN A 408 -22.76 13.99 -1.03
N ASP A 409 -21.82 13.41 -1.78
CA ASP A 409 -21.36 12.06 -1.50
C ASP A 409 -20.80 12.00 -0.07
N GLN A 410 -21.50 11.26 0.78
CA GLN A 410 -21.16 11.07 2.18
C GLN A 410 -20.46 9.73 2.41
N TYR A 411 -19.99 9.13 1.33
CA TYR A 411 -19.32 7.84 1.39
C TYR A 411 -18.07 7.88 2.28
N VAL A 412 -17.90 6.82 3.05
CA VAL A 412 -16.70 6.53 3.82
C VAL A 412 -16.39 5.07 3.63
N PRO A 413 -15.14 4.69 3.37
CA PRO A 413 -14.74 3.30 3.27
C PRO A 413 -15.09 2.52 4.54
N ASN A 414 -15.35 1.23 4.40
CA ASN A 414 -15.56 0.37 5.56
C ASN A 414 -14.22 0.10 6.27
N LEU A 415 -14.26 -0.03 7.60
CA LEU A 415 -13.04 -0.22 8.39
C LEU A 415 -12.74 -1.71 8.63
N LEU A 416 -13.64 -2.41 9.30
CA LEU A 416 -13.50 -3.82 9.67
C LEU A 416 -14.64 -4.60 9.02
N VAL A 417 -14.32 -5.54 8.17
CA VAL A 417 -15.33 -6.38 7.51
C VAL A 417 -14.97 -7.85 7.68
N ILE A 418 -15.94 -8.66 8.06
CA ILE A 418 -15.86 -10.13 8.04
C ILE A 418 -17.16 -10.66 7.44
N VAL A 419 -17.07 -11.39 6.34
CA VAL A 419 -18.23 -11.97 5.67
C VAL A 419 -17.94 -13.41 5.23
N ILE A 420 -18.88 -14.31 5.54
CA ILE A 420 -18.91 -15.63 4.93
C ILE A 420 -20.07 -15.63 3.92
N SER A 421 -19.74 -15.79 2.65
CA SER A 421 -20.76 -15.74 1.60
C SER A 421 -20.30 -16.46 0.35
N ARG A 422 -21.25 -16.94 -0.44
CA ARG A 422 -20.97 -17.29 -1.82
C ARG A 422 -20.86 -16.00 -2.64
N ASN A 423 -19.79 -15.88 -3.37
CA ASN A 423 -19.53 -14.73 -4.25
C ASN A 423 -19.23 -15.22 -5.69
N PRO A 424 -19.11 -14.32 -6.67
CA PRO A 424 -18.84 -14.71 -8.07
C PRO A 424 -17.53 -15.48 -8.27
N TYR A 425 -16.58 -15.36 -7.36
CA TYR A 425 -15.25 -15.99 -7.43
C TYR A 425 -15.20 -17.34 -6.72
N SER A 426 -16.23 -17.69 -5.92
CA SER A 426 -16.30 -18.97 -5.20
C SER A 426 -16.26 -20.18 -6.14
N LYS A 427 -15.39 -21.15 -5.86
CA LYS A 427 -15.18 -22.38 -6.63
C LYS A 427 -15.61 -23.65 -5.90
N ASP A 428 -15.55 -23.66 -4.57
CA ASP A 428 -15.93 -24.81 -3.77
C ASP A 428 -17.46 -24.86 -3.58
N ALA A 429 -18.00 -26.06 -3.38
CA ALA A 429 -19.41 -26.25 -3.03
C ALA A 429 -19.71 -25.76 -1.61
N GLU A 430 -18.77 -25.98 -0.70
CA GLU A 430 -18.85 -25.65 0.71
C GLU A 430 -18.30 -24.26 0.99
N ARG A 431 -18.76 -23.67 2.13
CA ARG A 431 -18.15 -22.47 2.73
C ARG A 431 -17.33 -22.90 3.94
N GLY A 432 -16.41 -22.05 4.35
CA GLY A 432 -15.63 -22.25 5.56
C GLY A 432 -16.22 -21.54 6.77
N ASN A 433 -15.36 -21.36 7.76
CA ASN A 433 -15.65 -20.63 9.00
C ASN A 433 -14.57 -19.58 9.27
N VAL A 434 -14.92 -18.55 10.02
CA VAL A 434 -13.96 -17.53 10.48
C VAL A 434 -13.95 -17.54 12.00
N ARG A 435 -12.75 -17.65 12.63
CA ARG A 435 -12.64 -17.59 14.08
C ARG A 435 -11.32 -16.98 14.55
N ASP A 436 -11.33 -16.54 15.81
CA ASP A 436 -10.12 -16.07 16.51
C ASP A 436 -9.43 -14.93 15.78
N VAL A 437 -10.20 -13.85 15.48
CA VAL A 437 -9.70 -12.64 14.85
C VAL A 437 -9.52 -11.55 15.89
N THR A 438 -8.34 -10.93 15.91
CA THR A 438 -8.02 -9.85 16.83
C THR A 438 -7.68 -8.57 16.07
N TYR A 439 -8.35 -7.49 16.42
CA TYR A 439 -8.02 -6.12 16.02
C TYR A 439 -7.48 -5.40 17.27
N ALA A 440 -6.18 -5.09 17.30
CA ALA A 440 -5.53 -4.47 18.45
C ALA A 440 -4.87 -3.13 18.06
N ASN A 441 -5.09 -2.09 18.85
CA ASN A 441 -4.49 -0.78 18.62
C ASN A 441 -4.78 -0.22 17.20
N VAL A 442 -6.01 -0.41 16.72
CA VAL A 442 -6.45 0.11 15.42
C VAL A 442 -6.95 1.54 15.58
N SER A 443 -6.56 2.42 14.66
CA SER A 443 -7.07 3.79 14.61
C SER A 443 -7.55 4.18 13.23
N ALA A 444 -8.65 4.90 13.17
CA ALA A 444 -9.13 5.54 11.97
C ALA A 444 -9.31 7.04 12.22
N THR A 445 -8.73 7.86 11.36
CA THR A 445 -8.82 9.33 11.43
C THR A 445 -9.42 9.87 10.14
N GLY A 446 -10.33 10.84 10.28
CA GLY A 446 -11.00 11.47 9.15
C GLY A 446 -12.20 12.23 9.61
N ARG A 447 -12.88 12.92 8.70
CA ARG A 447 -14.04 13.75 9.06
C ARG A 447 -15.24 12.92 9.50
N ARG A 448 -15.39 11.71 8.94
CA ARG A 448 -16.52 10.82 9.20
C ARG A 448 -16.05 9.51 9.79
N THR A 449 -16.91 8.91 10.61
CA THR A 449 -16.64 7.61 11.22
C THR A 449 -16.93 6.50 10.22
N PRO A 450 -15.96 5.64 9.87
CA PRO A 450 -16.17 4.53 8.97
C PRO A 450 -17.11 3.48 9.58
N ARG A 451 -17.76 2.70 8.72
CA ARG A 451 -18.59 1.57 9.13
C ARG A 451 -17.76 0.31 9.28
N SER A 452 -18.25 -0.60 10.12
CA SER A 452 -17.74 -1.96 10.24
C SER A 452 -18.92 -2.94 10.27
N PHE A 453 -18.73 -4.16 9.75
CA PHE A 453 -19.77 -5.18 9.85
C PHE A 453 -19.20 -6.60 9.79
N PHE A 454 -19.83 -7.51 10.54
CA PHE A 454 -19.51 -8.93 10.54
C PHE A 454 -20.78 -9.74 10.26
N ASN A 455 -20.70 -10.71 9.35
CA ASN A 455 -21.79 -11.60 8.99
C ASN A 455 -21.29 -13.04 8.77
N GLY A 456 -21.88 -14.01 9.46
CA GLY A 456 -21.82 -15.41 9.09
C GLY A 456 -22.84 -15.74 8.00
N LEU A 457 -22.84 -16.97 7.51
CA LEU A 457 -23.76 -17.40 6.46
C LEU A 457 -24.95 -18.17 7.00
N ASP A 458 -24.73 -19.16 7.85
CA ASP A 458 -25.73 -20.03 8.44
C ASP A 458 -25.21 -20.67 9.75
N VAL A 459 -25.96 -21.64 10.32
CA VAL A 459 -25.60 -22.29 11.59
C VAL A 459 -24.31 -23.13 11.53
N GLN A 460 -23.87 -23.52 10.33
CA GLN A 460 -22.65 -24.32 10.13
C GLN A 460 -21.45 -23.43 9.72
N HIS A 461 -21.72 -22.28 9.14
CA HIS A 461 -20.71 -21.35 8.60
C HIS A 461 -20.77 -20.03 9.38
N THR A 462 -20.02 -19.99 10.46
CA THR A 462 -20.12 -18.94 11.49
C THR A 462 -18.85 -18.11 11.63
N VAL A 463 -19.02 -16.90 12.15
CA VAL A 463 -17.93 -16.02 12.60
C VAL A 463 -17.87 -16.08 14.14
N GLN A 464 -16.72 -16.42 14.71
CA GLN A 464 -16.60 -16.64 16.17
C GLN A 464 -15.31 -16.04 16.75
N GLY A 465 -15.39 -15.60 18.03
CA GLY A 465 -14.21 -15.23 18.80
C GLY A 465 -13.48 -13.98 18.30
N ILE A 466 -14.22 -12.90 18.04
CA ILE A 466 -13.65 -11.64 17.56
C ILE A 466 -13.30 -10.75 18.75
N THR A 467 -12.05 -10.30 18.82
CA THR A 467 -11.59 -9.37 19.83
C THR A 467 -11.22 -8.02 19.21
N ILE A 468 -11.77 -6.94 19.76
CA ILE A 468 -11.46 -5.57 19.38
C ILE A 468 -10.87 -4.87 20.60
N ASP A 469 -9.54 -4.66 20.57
CA ASP A 469 -8.80 -4.07 21.68
C ASP A 469 -8.22 -2.72 21.29
N ASN A 470 -8.55 -1.67 22.08
CA ASN A 470 -8.10 -0.29 21.84
C ASN A 470 -8.35 0.22 20.41
N LEU A 471 -9.57 0.08 19.91
CA LEU A 471 -10.02 0.75 18.69
C LEU A 471 -10.23 2.24 18.97
N ARG A 472 -9.69 3.11 18.10
CA ARG A 472 -9.87 4.56 18.19
C ARG A 472 -10.41 5.13 16.89
N LEU A 473 -11.52 5.85 16.97
CA LEU A 473 -12.14 6.54 15.86
C LEU A 473 -12.07 8.05 16.10
N ASN A 474 -11.33 8.77 15.25
CA ASN A 474 -11.07 10.21 15.42
C ASN A 474 -10.52 10.55 16.82
N GLY A 475 -9.57 9.75 17.31
CA GLY A 475 -8.93 9.89 18.61
C GLY A 475 -9.78 9.44 19.82
N LYS A 476 -11.07 9.13 19.63
CA LYS A 476 -11.96 8.64 20.69
C LYS A 476 -11.91 7.12 20.78
N PRO A 477 -11.82 6.55 21.98
CA PRO A 477 -11.91 5.09 22.15
C PRO A 477 -13.30 4.59 21.78
N ALA A 478 -13.38 3.42 21.15
CA ALA A 478 -14.62 2.72 20.84
C ALA A 478 -14.62 1.38 21.57
N ASN A 479 -15.37 1.26 22.66
CA ASN A 479 -15.40 0.13 23.58
C ASN A 479 -16.68 -0.69 23.44
N THR A 480 -17.57 -0.31 22.54
CA THR A 480 -18.83 -1.00 22.24
C THR A 480 -19.07 -1.05 20.74
N ALA A 481 -19.92 -1.96 20.28
CA ALA A 481 -20.28 -2.05 18.88
C ALA A 481 -20.89 -0.72 18.35
N ALA A 482 -21.69 -0.05 19.16
CA ALA A 482 -22.28 1.24 18.80
C ALA A 482 -21.21 2.33 18.62
N GLU A 483 -20.26 2.45 19.54
CA GLU A 483 -19.15 3.41 19.45
C GLU A 483 -18.21 3.10 18.28
N ALA A 484 -18.05 1.81 17.94
CA ALA A 484 -17.24 1.33 16.82
C ALA A 484 -17.98 1.47 15.46
N ASN A 485 -19.22 1.95 15.43
CA ASN A 485 -20.07 1.92 14.24
C ASN A 485 -20.11 0.52 13.58
N LEU A 486 -20.15 -0.54 14.42
CA LEU A 486 -20.08 -1.94 14.03
C LEU A 486 -21.47 -2.58 14.06
N SER A 487 -21.88 -3.13 12.92
CA SER A 487 -23.05 -4.01 12.81
C SER A 487 -22.61 -5.46 12.99
N VAL A 488 -23.13 -6.12 14.03
CA VAL A 488 -22.94 -7.57 14.25
C VAL A 488 -24.19 -8.27 13.71
N GLY A 489 -24.02 -8.98 12.61
CA GLY A 489 -25.11 -9.63 11.90
C GLY A 489 -25.40 -11.06 12.38
N GLN A 490 -26.04 -11.86 11.52
CA GLN A 490 -26.43 -13.23 11.85
C GLN A 490 -25.21 -14.15 11.90
N TYR A 491 -25.31 -15.22 12.71
CA TYR A 491 -24.28 -16.27 12.83
C TYR A 491 -22.89 -15.76 13.24
N VAL A 492 -22.87 -14.64 13.98
CA VAL A 492 -21.66 -14.06 14.58
C VAL A 492 -21.73 -14.20 16.09
N ASN A 493 -20.72 -14.81 16.70
CA ASN A 493 -20.69 -15.10 18.13
C ASN A 493 -19.38 -14.66 18.77
N GLY A 494 -19.45 -14.22 20.02
CA GLY A 494 -18.25 -13.96 20.84
C GLY A 494 -17.47 -12.71 20.40
N VAL A 495 -18.15 -11.66 19.94
CA VAL A 495 -17.52 -10.34 19.74
C VAL A 495 -17.29 -9.67 21.10
N ARG A 496 -16.05 -9.31 21.38
CA ARG A 496 -15.63 -8.69 22.63
C ARG A 496 -14.84 -7.42 22.37
N PHE A 497 -15.05 -6.43 23.23
CA PHE A 497 -14.27 -5.20 23.29
C PHE A 497 -13.38 -5.22 24.54
N GLY A 498 -12.11 -4.80 24.40
CA GLY A 498 -11.08 -4.87 25.44
C GLY A 498 -10.16 -6.07 25.28
N SER A 499 -9.02 -6.06 26.01
CA SER A 499 -8.02 -7.13 25.93
C SER A 499 -8.64 -8.48 26.26
N ALA A 500 -8.31 -9.52 25.49
CA ALA A 500 -8.62 -10.88 25.86
C ALA A 500 -8.04 -11.14 27.26
N ALA A 501 -8.85 -11.61 28.18
CA ALA A 501 -8.33 -12.08 29.46
C ALA A 501 -7.27 -13.16 29.17
N LYS A 502 -6.05 -12.91 29.66
CA LYS A 502 -4.93 -13.87 29.56
C LYS A 502 -5.23 -15.15 30.30
#